data_f6b7aba52d79deb627f0a9e0f7ef7148
#
_entry.id   f6b7aba52d79deb627f0a9e0f7ef7148
#
_cell.length_a   1.000
_cell.length_b   1.000
_cell.length_c   1.000
_cell.angle_alpha   90.00
_cell.angle_beta   90.00
_cell.angle_gamma   90.00
#
_symmetry.space_group_name_H-M   'P 1'
#
loop_
_entity.id
_entity.type
_entity.pdbx_description
1 polymer ?
#
loop_
_entity_poly.entity_id
_entity_poly.type
_entity_poly.pdbx_seq_one_letter_code
_entity_poly.pdbx_strand_id
1 'polypeptide(L)'
;SPIVELGSERAAMAAFVGTVFLHGGALIYSSQEIGHEAPINFFAYTSVDWSECSDIYQEYGCLMGLYNKYPALRKGILTGYPASDVLMYQKSDGKDAFMILVNVRNRDVSVILPEGWKHHVATDIYENKPLELMNEIKLNALEYRIIRF
;
A
#
# COMPACT_ATOMS: atom_id res chain seq x y z
N SER A 1 11.45 3.37 14.16
CA SER A 1 10.78 3.94 12.98
C SER A 1 10.72 2.90 11.88
N PRO A 2 9.60 2.78 11.16
CA PRO A 2 9.48 1.83 10.03
C PRO A 2 10.56 2.04 8.96
N ILE A 3 10.98 3.28 8.71
CA ILE A 3 12.03 3.61 7.73
C ILE A 3 13.37 2.98 8.14
N VAL A 4 13.73 3.11 9.41
CA VAL A 4 14.98 2.56 9.94
C VAL A 4 14.95 1.02 9.93
N GLU A 5 13.86 0.43 10.41
CA GLU A 5 13.71 -1.04 10.49
C GLU A 5 13.69 -1.71 9.11
N LEU A 6 13.09 -1.06 8.12
CA LEU A 6 12.95 -1.59 6.77
C LEU A 6 14.00 -1.06 5.78
N GLY A 7 14.83 -0.12 6.22
CA GLY A 7 16.00 0.36 5.49
C GLY A 7 15.75 1.45 4.45
N SER A 8 14.51 1.86 4.22
CA SER A 8 14.18 2.99 3.35
C SER A 8 12.72 3.44 3.47
N GLU A 9 12.45 4.69 3.08
CA GLU A 9 11.08 5.21 2.96
C GLU A 9 10.22 4.34 2.02
N ARG A 10 10.78 3.91 0.88
CA ARG A 10 10.04 3.06 -0.08
C ARG A 10 9.67 1.71 0.50
N ALA A 11 10.56 1.10 1.27
CA ALA A 11 10.25 -0.16 1.96
C ALA A 11 9.18 0.04 3.04
N ALA A 12 9.25 1.14 3.78
CA ALA A 12 8.23 1.49 4.78
C ALA A 12 6.85 1.71 4.14
N MET A 13 6.79 2.41 2.99
CA MET A 13 5.54 2.63 2.26
C MET A 13 4.99 1.35 1.66
N ALA A 14 5.83 0.50 1.07
CA ALA A 14 5.40 -0.82 0.58
C ALA A 14 4.80 -1.68 1.70
N ALA A 15 5.44 -1.71 2.88
CA ALA A 15 4.93 -2.43 4.05
C ALA A 15 3.61 -1.82 4.55
N PHE A 16 3.50 -0.49 4.59
CA PHE A 16 2.26 0.19 4.98
C PHE A 16 1.11 -0.16 4.04
N VAL A 17 1.30 -0.05 2.71
CA VAL A 17 0.26 -0.39 1.74
C VAL A 17 -0.10 -1.87 1.82
N GLY A 18 0.88 -2.74 2.03
CA GLY A 18 0.64 -4.17 2.20
C GLY A 18 -0.26 -4.52 3.38
N THR A 19 -0.30 -3.66 4.40
CA THR A 19 -1.02 -3.93 5.66
C THR A 19 -2.26 -3.06 5.88
N VAL A 20 -2.28 -1.81 5.41
CA VAL A 20 -3.35 -0.84 5.71
C VAL A 20 -4.73 -1.28 5.22
N PHE A 21 -4.81 -2.04 4.14
CA PHE A 21 -6.06 -2.55 3.57
C PHE A 21 -6.42 -3.96 4.03
N LEU A 22 -5.66 -4.57 4.93
CA LEU A 22 -6.03 -5.83 5.58
C LEU A 22 -7.22 -5.61 6.54
N HIS A 23 -7.64 -6.66 7.23
CA HIS A 23 -8.67 -6.53 8.26
C HIS A 23 -8.16 -5.74 9.47
N GLY A 24 -9.04 -4.95 10.06
CA GLY A 24 -8.73 -4.12 11.22
C GLY A 24 -8.74 -2.63 10.89
N GLY A 25 -8.29 -1.82 11.84
CA GLY A 25 -8.15 -0.38 11.68
C GLY A 25 -6.77 -0.01 11.11
N ALA A 26 -6.73 1.01 10.27
CA ALA A 26 -5.47 1.63 9.88
C ALA A 26 -4.85 2.36 11.08
N LEU A 27 -3.58 2.17 11.31
CA LEU A 27 -2.81 2.88 12.33
C LEU A 27 -1.59 3.52 11.68
N ILE A 28 -1.47 4.84 11.83
CA ILE A 28 -0.24 5.58 11.59
C ILE A 28 0.28 5.98 12.97
N TYR A 29 1.44 5.45 13.35
CA TYR A 29 2.03 5.75 14.64
C TYR A 29 2.72 7.11 14.59
N SER A 30 2.64 7.84 15.70
CA SER A 30 3.14 9.21 15.86
C SER A 30 4.41 9.53 15.08
N SER A 31 4.38 10.58 14.24
CA SER A 31 5.47 11.07 13.39
C SER A 31 5.94 10.14 12.25
N GLN A 32 5.31 8.99 12.08
CA GLN A 32 5.59 8.08 10.97
C GLN A 32 5.34 8.76 9.62
N GLU A 33 4.26 9.54 9.55
CA GLU A 33 3.80 10.23 8.34
C GLU A 33 4.74 11.35 7.86
N ILE A 34 5.55 11.89 8.74
CA ILE A 34 6.57 12.90 8.38
C ILE A 34 7.96 12.30 8.13
N GLY A 35 8.07 10.98 8.23
CA GLY A 35 9.34 10.29 8.02
C GLY A 35 10.31 10.35 9.19
N HIS A 36 9.83 10.66 10.41
CA HIS A 36 10.69 10.75 11.60
C HIS A 36 11.42 9.44 11.87
N GLU A 37 12.74 9.49 11.90
CA GLU A 37 13.59 8.30 12.04
C GLU A 37 14.00 8.00 13.48
N ALA A 38 14.13 9.04 14.32
CA ALA A 38 14.60 8.88 15.68
C ALA A 38 13.61 8.06 16.54
N PRO A 39 14.09 7.23 17.46
CA PRO A 39 13.22 6.46 18.34
C PRO A 39 12.46 7.35 19.30
N ILE A 40 11.15 7.12 19.44
CA ILE A 40 10.31 7.78 20.42
C ILE A 40 10.41 7.00 21.74
N ASN A 41 10.83 7.68 22.81
CA ASN A 41 10.88 7.07 24.13
C ASN A 41 9.47 7.01 24.74
N PHE A 42 8.99 5.81 25.09
CA PHE A 42 7.68 5.61 25.70
C PHE A 42 7.59 6.09 27.17
N PHE A 43 8.73 6.26 27.83
CA PHE A 43 8.80 6.57 29.25
C PHE A 43 9.31 7.99 29.56
N ALA A 44 9.68 8.74 28.52
CA ALA A 44 10.18 10.10 28.65
C ALA A 44 9.70 10.96 27.48
N TYR A 45 9.66 12.28 27.71
CA TYR A 45 9.34 13.23 26.63
C TYR A 45 10.36 13.12 25.50
N THR A 46 9.86 12.94 24.29
CA THR A 46 10.65 12.98 23.05
C THR A 46 10.11 14.12 22.19
N SER A 47 10.94 15.08 21.86
CA SER A 47 10.59 16.14 20.92
C SER A 47 10.59 15.59 19.49
N VAL A 48 9.57 15.92 18.74
CA VAL A 48 9.47 15.63 17.29
C VAL A 48 9.41 16.97 16.58
N ASP A 49 10.28 17.15 15.59
CA ASP A 49 10.22 18.33 14.73
C ASP A 49 9.18 18.10 13.61
N TRP A 50 8.00 18.64 13.79
CA TRP A 50 6.88 18.53 12.85
C TRP A 50 7.05 19.44 11.61
N SER A 51 8.09 20.26 11.54
CA SER A 51 8.43 21.03 10.35
C SER A 51 9.20 20.21 9.32
N GLU A 52 9.85 19.13 9.75
CA GLU A 52 10.44 18.13 8.87
C GLU A 52 9.33 17.29 8.25
N CYS A 53 9.12 17.45 6.95
CA CYS A 53 8.08 16.74 6.23
C CYS A 53 8.70 16.16 4.97
N SER A 54 8.79 14.83 4.90
CA SER A 54 9.23 14.14 3.71
C SER A 54 8.08 14.00 2.70
N ASP A 55 8.41 13.62 1.47
CA ASP A 55 7.42 13.39 0.41
C ASP A 55 6.40 12.30 0.76
N ILE A 56 6.75 11.38 1.68
CA ILE A 56 5.84 10.32 2.14
C ILE A 56 4.61 10.86 2.90
N TYR A 57 4.66 12.08 3.44
CA TYR A 57 3.49 12.70 4.07
C TYR A 57 2.31 12.80 3.09
N GLN A 58 2.59 13.28 1.87
CA GLN A 58 1.58 13.38 0.83
C GLN A 58 1.06 11.99 0.43
N GLU A 59 1.95 11.02 0.35
CA GLU A 59 1.64 9.63 0.02
C GLU A 59 0.73 8.99 1.08
N TYR A 60 1.04 9.15 2.37
CA TYR A 60 0.13 8.75 3.47
C TYR A 60 -1.24 9.41 3.35
N GLY A 61 -1.27 10.72 3.08
CA GLY A 61 -2.52 11.48 2.89
C GLY A 61 -3.38 10.92 1.76
N CYS A 62 -2.78 10.62 0.60
CA CYS A 62 -3.46 10.01 -0.54
C CYS A 62 -4.00 8.61 -0.20
N LEU A 63 -3.18 7.75 0.40
CA LEU A 63 -3.58 6.39 0.78
C LEU A 63 -4.71 6.37 1.80
N MET A 64 -4.65 7.23 2.81
CA MET A 64 -5.74 7.37 3.79
C MET A 64 -6.99 8.01 3.19
N GLY A 65 -6.83 8.87 2.19
CA GLY A 65 -7.93 9.38 1.36
C GLY A 65 -8.66 8.25 0.64
N LEU A 66 -7.93 7.33 -0.01
CA LEU A 66 -8.51 6.14 -0.65
C LEU A 66 -9.16 5.20 0.37
N TYR A 67 -8.50 4.96 1.49
CA TYR A 67 -9.03 4.16 2.59
C TYR A 67 -10.38 4.68 3.09
N ASN A 68 -10.51 6.00 3.22
CA ASN A 68 -11.76 6.63 3.67
C ASN A 68 -12.82 6.67 2.58
N LYS A 69 -12.43 6.89 1.33
CA LYS A 69 -13.35 7.02 0.18
C LYS A 69 -14.04 5.71 -0.16
N TYR A 70 -13.34 4.58 -0.08
CA TYR A 70 -13.86 3.29 -0.53
C TYR A 70 -14.09 2.32 0.63
N PRO A 71 -15.36 2.10 1.04
CA PRO A 71 -15.68 1.15 2.10
C PRO A 71 -15.14 -0.28 1.85
N ALA A 72 -15.09 -0.70 0.58
CA ALA A 72 -14.55 -2.01 0.20
C ALA A 72 -13.09 -2.19 0.64
N LEU A 73 -12.25 -1.14 0.55
CA LEU A 73 -10.85 -1.20 1.01
C LEU A 73 -10.75 -1.43 2.53
N ARG A 74 -11.70 -0.91 3.32
CA ARG A 74 -11.72 -1.08 4.78
C ARG A 74 -12.37 -2.39 5.21
N LYS A 75 -13.60 -2.62 4.73
CA LYS A 75 -14.53 -3.63 5.25
C LYS A 75 -14.82 -4.76 4.28
N GLY A 76 -14.33 -4.66 3.04
CA GLY A 76 -14.57 -5.67 2.02
C GLY A 76 -13.99 -7.04 2.39
N ILE A 77 -14.53 -8.07 1.81
CA ILE A 77 -14.03 -9.44 1.94
C ILE A 77 -12.62 -9.50 1.34
N LEU A 78 -11.70 -10.07 2.11
CA LEU A 78 -10.31 -10.25 1.71
C LEU A 78 -10.14 -11.62 1.07
N THR A 79 -9.55 -11.65 -0.11
CA THR A 79 -9.13 -12.88 -0.81
C THR A 79 -7.66 -12.78 -1.15
N GLY A 80 -6.82 -13.65 -0.58
CA GLY A 80 -5.39 -13.70 -0.87
C GLY A 80 -5.07 -14.54 -2.11
N TYR A 81 -4.05 -14.13 -2.85
CA TYR A 81 -3.53 -14.86 -3.99
C TYR A 81 -2.04 -15.14 -3.79
N PRO A 82 -1.61 -16.40 -3.73
CA PRO A 82 -0.20 -16.74 -3.49
C PRO A 82 0.70 -16.23 -4.61
N ALA A 83 1.79 -15.54 -4.23
CA ALA A 83 2.87 -15.14 -5.11
C ALA A 83 4.17 -15.06 -4.31
N SER A 84 5.31 -15.32 -4.97
CA SER A 84 6.60 -15.44 -4.25
C SER A 84 7.19 -14.10 -3.82
N ASP A 85 7.07 -13.08 -4.67
CA ASP A 85 7.77 -11.79 -4.51
C ASP A 85 6.82 -10.61 -4.38
N VAL A 86 5.51 -10.86 -4.53
CA VAL A 86 4.46 -9.85 -4.52
C VAL A 86 3.40 -10.24 -3.51
N LEU A 87 3.12 -9.36 -2.57
CA LEU A 87 1.92 -9.48 -1.77
C LEU A 87 0.72 -9.11 -2.65
N MET A 88 -0.20 -10.05 -2.83
CA MET A 88 -1.32 -9.91 -3.74
C MET A 88 -2.61 -10.36 -3.08
N TYR A 89 -3.58 -9.45 -2.98
CA TYR A 89 -4.90 -9.76 -2.44
C TYR A 89 -5.98 -8.85 -3.01
N GLN A 90 -7.20 -9.33 -2.93
CA GLN A 90 -8.40 -8.61 -3.33
C GLN A 90 -9.20 -8.15 -2.11
N LYS A 91 -9.81 -6.98 -2.23
CA LYS A 91 -10.84 -6.48 -1.31
C LYS A 91 -12.11 -6.20 -2.11
N SER A 92 -13.25 -6.78 -1.70
CA SER A 92 -14.52 -6.57 -2.39
C SER A 92 -15.70 -6.52 -1.41
N ASP A 93 -16.66 -5.64 -1.66
CA ASP A 93 -17.92 -5.55 -0.92
C ASP A 93 -19.16 -5.89 -1.78
N GLY A 94 -18.93 -6.46 -2.96
CA GLY A 94 -19.97 -6.78 -3.94
C GLY A 94 -20.37 -5.61 -4.86
N LYS A 95 -20.00 -4.37 -4.49
CA LYS A 95 -20.19 -3.16 -5.30
C LYS A 95 -18.88 -2.73 -5.96
N ASP A 96 -17.83 -2.72 -5.17
CA ASP A 96 -16.48 -2.37 -5.59
C ASP A 96 -15.54 -3.56 -5.35
N ALA A 97 -14.59 -3.73 -6.26
CA ALA A 97 -13.51 -4.70 -6.11
C ALA A 97 -12.17 -4.04 -6.42
N PHE A 98 -11.20 -4.30 -5.54
CA PHE A 98 -9.85 -3.77 -5.62
C PHE A 98 -8.84 -4.90 -5.53
N MET A 99 -7.83 -4.87 -6.37
CA MET A 99 -6.63 -5.69 -6.24
C MET A 99 -5.51 -4.82 -5.68
N ILE A 100 -4.89 -5.28 -4.61
CA ILE A 100 -3.70 -4.68 -4.02
C ILE A 100 -2.50 -5.56 -4.36
N LEU A 101 -1.52 -4.96 -5.01
CA LEU A 101 -0.27 -5.59 -5.42
C LEU A 101 0.87 -4.81 -4.78
N VAL A 102 1.73 -5.47 -4.04
CA VAL A 102 2.91 -4.85 -3.42
C VAL A 102 4.14 -5.69 -3.72
N ASN A 103 5.07 -5.14 -4.47
CA ASN A 103 6.39 -5.75 -4.62
C ASN A 103 7.16 -5.57 -3.31
N VAL A 104 7.40 -6.67 -2.60
CA VAL A 104 8.13 -6.69 -1.33
C VAL A 104 9.64 -6.89 -1.51
N ARG A 105 10.13 -6.75 -2.73
CA ARG A 105 11.55 -6.90 -3.08
C ARG A 105 12.17 -5.58 -3.54
N ASN A 106 13.42 -5.38 -3.20
CA ASN A 106 14.20 -4.23 -3.70
C ASN A 106 14.79 -4.53 -5.10
N ARG A 107 13.95 -5.03 -6.00
CA ARG A 107 14.23 -5.30 -7.42
C ARG A 107 12.92 -5.36 -8.18
N ASP A 108 12.99 -5.15 -9.49
CA ASP A 108 11.83 -5.33 -10.37
C ASP A 108 11.37 -6.78 -10.37
N VAL A 109 10.06 -6.99 -10.39
CA VAL A 109 9.43 -8.31 -10.47
C VAL A 109 8.27 -8.28 -11.44
N SER A 110 7.93 -9.43 -12.01
CA SER A 110 6.66 -9.66 -12.73
C SER A 110 5.84 -10.66 -11.94
N VAL A 111 4.53 -10.46 -11.90
CA VAL A 111 3.59 -11.38 -11.28
C VAL A 111 2.48 -11.76 -12.26
N ILE A 112 2.16 -13.04 -12.30
CA ILE A 112 1.03 -13.55 -13.09
C ILE A 112 -0.26 -13.21 -12.34
N LEU A 113 -1.18 -12.56 -13.06
CA LEU A 113 -2.48 -12.21 -12.49
C LEU A 113 -3.39 -13.42 -12.38
N PRO A 114 -4.26 -13.50 -11.36
CA PRO A 114 -5.31 -14.50 -11.27
C PRO A 114 -6.20 -14.50 -12.53
N GLU A 115 -6.72 -15.65 -12.91
CA GLU A 115 -7.48 -15.79 -14.15
C GLU A 115 -8.69 -14.85 -14.23
N GLY A 116 -9.40 -14.67 -13.12
CA GLY A 116 -10.56 -13.77 -13.05
C GLY A 116 -10.25 -12.28 -13.18
N TRP A 117 -8.96 -11.90 -13.20
CA TRP A 117 -8.52 -10.50 -13.34
C TRP A 117 -8.02 -10.16 -14.73
N LYS A 118 -7.66 -11.16 -15.51
CA LYS A 118 -7.10 -10.99 -16.85
C LYS A 118 -8.12 -10.38 -17.80
N HIS A 119 -7.63 -9.56 -18.72
CA HIS A 119 -8.41 -8.93 -19.78
C HIS A 119 -9.51 -7.99 -19.32
N HIS A 120 -9.45 -7.50 -18.08
CA HIS A 120 -10.33 -6.44 -17.59
C HIS A 120 -9.73 -5.06 -17.83
N VAL A 121 -10.59 -4.13 -18.22
CA VAL A 121 -10.26 -2.69 -18.14
C VAL A 121 -10.45 -2.26 -16.70
N ALA A 122 -9.41 -1.68 -16.12
CA ALA A 122 -9.34 -1.31 -14.73
C ALA A 122 -8.76 0.09 -14.55
N THR A 123 -8.73 0.56 -13.34
CA THR A 123 -8.13 1.85 -12.99
C THR A 123 -7.15 1.66 -11.83
N ASP A 124 -5.90 2.07 -12.02
CA ASP A 124 -5.02 2.32 -10.89
C ASP A 124 -5.53 3.57 -10.17
N ILE A 125 -6.10 3.38 -8.99
CA ILE A 125 -6.76 4.48 -8.27
C ILE A 125 -5.79 5.37 -7.52
N TYR A 126 -4.56 4.92 -7.29
CA TYR A 126 -3.52 5.75 -6.70
C TYR A 126 -2.95 6.71 -7.76
N GLU A 127 -2.59 6.19 -8.93
CA GLU A 127 -2.09 6.98 -10.06
C GLU A 127 -3.21 7.69 -10.83
N ASN A 128 -4.46 7.30 -10.60
CA ASN A 128 -5.64 7.76 -11.34
C ASN A 128 -5.50 7.54 -12.86
N LYS A 129 -5.04 6.37 -13.26
CA LYS A 129 -4.80 6.01 -14.66
C LYS A 129 -5.55 4.73 -15.05
N PRO A 130 -6.19 4.72 -16.24
CA PRO A 130 -6.74 3.49 -16.77
C PRO A 130 -5.62 2.53 -17.15
N LEU A 131 -5.87 1.23 -17.00
CA LEU A 131 -4.98 0.17 -17.46
C LEU A 131 -5.78 -1.04 -17.89
N GLU A 132 -5.22 -1.82 -18.82
CA GLU A 132 -5.72 -3.12 -19.19
C GLU A 132 -4.92 -4.19 -18.47
N LEU A 133 -5.61 -5.09 -17.77
CA LEU A 133 -4.99 -6.18 -17.05
C LEU A 133 -4.69 -7.33 -18.00
N MET A 134 -3.42 -7.51 -18.32
CA MET A 134 -2.92 -8.59 -19.18
C MET A 134 -2.68 -9.87 -18.36
N ASN A 135 -1.92 -10.82 -18.89
CA ASN A 135 -1.60 -12.07 -18.18
C ASN A 135 -0.68 -11.83 -16.96
N GLU A 136 0.20 -10.85 -17.09
CA GLU A 136 1.13 -10.48 -16.02
C GLU A 136 1.21 -8.96 -15.86
N ILE A 137 1.67 -8.52 -14.71
CA ILE A 137 1.98 -7.12 -14.44
C ILE A 137 3.41 -7.02 -13.91
N LYS A 138 4.16 -6.04 -14.43
CA LYS A 138 5.48 -5.70 -13.95
C LYS A 138 5.36 -4.63 -12.86
N LEU A 139 6.10 -4.83 -11.76
CA LEU A 139 6.26 -3.88 -10.67
C LEU A 139 7.74 -3.55 -10.51
N ASN A 140 8.07 -2.27 -10.40
CA ASN A 140 9.42 -1.84 -10.05
C ASN A 140 9.74 -2.23 -8.60
N ALA A 141 11.00 -2.06 -8.19
CA ALA A 141 11.42 -2.31 -6.80
C ALA A 141 10.53 -1.57 -5.80
N LEU A 142 9.96 -2.30 -4.83
CA LEU A 142 9.12 -1.76 -3.75
C LEU A 142 7.88 -0.97 -4.25
N GLU A 143 7.49 -1.17 -5.50
CA GLU A 143 6.30 -0.55 -6.07
C GLU A 143 5.03 -1.25 -5.59
N TYR A 144 3.98 -0.48 -5.45
CA TYR A 144 2.65 -1.00 -5.19
C TYR A 144 1.62 -0.46 -6.19
N ARG A 145 0.55 -1.20 -6.38
CA ARG A 145 -0.61 -0.84 -7.19
C ARG A 145 -1.90 -1.10 -6.43
N ILE A 146 -2.84 -0.17 -6.54
CA ILE A 146 -4.20 -0.31 -6.00
C ILE A 146 -5.15 -0.18 -7.17
N ILE A 147 -5.64 -1.30 -7.65
CA ILE A 147 -6.35 -1.40 -8.93
C ILE A 147 -7.82 -1.68 -8.66
N ARG A 148 -8.70 -0.84 -9.19
CA ARG A 148 -10.15 -1.02 -9.18
C ARG A 148 -10.64 -1.54 -10.52
N PHE A 149 -11.53 -2.51 -10.49
CA PHE A 149 -12.15 -3.08 -11.70
C PHE A 149 -13.64 -3.39 -11.47
#